data_c76f16ac21cfede796eb8c779653b175
#
_entry.id   c76f16ac21cfede796eb8c779653b175
#
_cell.length_a   1.000
_cell.length_b   1.000
_cell.length_c   1.000
_cell.angle_alpha   90.00
_cell.angle_beta   90.00
_cell.angle_gamma   90.00
#
_symmetry.space_group_name_H-M   'P 1'
#
loop_
_entity.id
_entity.type
_entity.pdbx_description
1 polymer ?
#
loop_
_entity_poly.entity_id
_entity_poly.type
_entity_poly.pdbx_seq_one_letter_code
_entity_poly.pdbx_strand_id
1 'polypeptide(L)'
;MSIKLRHYIHPDDYRRIDEFLIRHYQPGNADGNWIEPAWEYMHGHPYLDSTSLRKIGVWEENGEIVAVSHYESQLGEAFFEFHPAYRHLRDEMLDHAERHLAGVSKEGGRKYLHAFINDNDPGFLSLVKSRGYEEDPEGDRPMCRFDIPEPFPAITLPEGFRLTSLAEECDWAKVHHALWRGFDHGEDVPMDEAELESRRRMFDTPKARRDLKIAVAAPDGDFVAFCGTFYEPAGKFAYVEPVATVPAYRRMGLGKAAVLEGIRRCAELGASLAYVGNDLPIYQVIGFKRVYDSKCFVKYLT
;
A
#
# COMPACT_ATOMS: atom_id res chain seq x y z
N MET A 1 34.28 -4.40 4.92
CA MET A 1 33.40 -3.20 4.93
C MET A 1 32.31 -3.50 5.94
N SER A 2 31.88 -2.52 6.77
CA SER A 2 30.91 -2.80 7.85
C SER A 2 29.56 -2.22 7.47
N ILE A 3 28.53 -3.03 7.56
CA ILE A 3 27.14 -2.58 7.49
C ILE A 3 26.84 -1.77 8.76
N LYS A 4 26.10 -0.67 8.61
CA LYS A 4 25.71 0.20 9.73
C LYS A 4 24.20 0.27 9.81
N LEU A 5 23.65 -0.07 10.99
CA LEU A 5 22.28 0.22 11.35
C LEU A 5 22.17 1.64 11.87
N ARG A 6 21.17 2.37 11.41
CA ARG A 6 20.78 3.68 11.94
C ARG A 6 19.26 3.87 11.89
N HIS A 7 18.80 4.90 12.55
CA HIS A 7 17.40 5.30 12.47
C HIS A 7 17.11 6.14 11.22
N TYR A 8 15.86 6.08 10.78
CA TYR A 8 15.32 6.86 9.66
C TYR A 8 15.34 8.36 9.93
N ILE A 9 15.69 9.14 8.92
CA ILE A 9 15.73 10.61 8.94
C ILE A 9 14.85 11.15 7.79
N HIS A 10 13.69 11.68 8.15
CA HIS A 10 12.78 12.32 7.17
C HIS A 10 13.25 13.76 6.88
N PRO A 11 13.20 14.28 5.63
CA PRO A 11 12.69 13.62 4.40
C PRO A 11 13.78 12.90 3.58
N ASP A 12 15.03 12.92 4.00
CA ASP A 12 16.14 12.41 3.18
C ASP A 12 16.02 10.91 2.92
N ASP A 13 15.73 10.13 3.94
CA ASP A 13 15.59 8.69 3.79
C ASP A 13 14.29 8.28 3.07
N TYR A 14 13.25 9.12 3.08
CA TYR A 14 12.07 8.87 2.26
C TYR A 14 12.45 8.65 0.80
N ARG A 15 13.23 9.58 0.23
CA ARG A 15 13.67 9.51 -1.17
C ARG A 15 14.66 8.36 -1.42
N ARG A 16 15.55 8.11 -0.49
CA ARG A 16 16.57 7.05 -0.62
C ARG A 16 15.95 5.66 -0.55
N ILE A 17 14.92 5.46 0.29
CA ILE A 17 14.18 4.20 0.36
C ILE A 17 13.30 4.02 -0.88
N ASP A 18 12.65 5.09 -1.34
CA ASP A 18 11.93 5.14 -2.60
C ASP A 18 12.82 4.66 -3.77
N GLU A 19 14.03 5.25 -3.92
CA GLU A 19 15.01 4.83 -4.92
C GLU A 19 15.50 3.39 -4.73
N PHE A 20 15.66 2.94 -3.48
CA PHE A 20 16.02 1.57 -3.14
C PHE A 20 14.95 0.58 -3.62
N LEU A 21 13.67 0.84 -3.35
CA LEU A 21 12.56 -0.01 -3.78
C LEU A 21 12.43 -0.08 -5.30
N ILE A 22 12.60 1.05 -6.01
CA ILE A 22 12.61 1.08 -7.48
C ILE A 22 13.78 0.28 -8.05
N ARG A 23 14.99 0.52 -7.54
CA ARG A 23 16.21 -0.10 -8.05
C ARG A 23 16.21 -1.63 -7.90
N HIS A 24 15.62 -2.12 -6.82
CA HIS A 24 15.61 -3.55 -6.47
C HIS A 24 14.30 -4.24 -6.82
N TYR A 25 13.34 -3.53 -7.42
CA TYR A 25 12.11 -4.16 -7.90
C TYR A 25 12.42 -5.28 -8.91
N GLN A 26 11.81 -6.44 -8.70
CA GLN A 26 11.87 -7.57 -9.61
C GLN A 26 10.53 -7.79 -10.31
N PRO A 27 10.52 -8.07 -11.61
CA PRO A 27 9.29 -8.37 -12.33
C PRO A 27 8.44 -9.42 -11.60
N GLY A 28 7.16 -9.12 -11.42
CA GLY A 28 6.26 -9.95 -10.64
C GLY A 28 6.48 -9.88 -9.13
N ASN A 29 7.29 -8.92 -8.68
CA ASN A 29 7.68 -8.71 -7.27
C ASN A 29 8.31 -9.96 -6.63
N ALA A 30 9.20 -10.60 -7.38
CA ALA A 30 9.82 -11.88 -6.99
C ALA A 30 10.82 -11.75 -5.82
N ASP A 31 11.28 -10.54 -5.50
CA ASP A 31 12.12 -10.25 -4.33
C ASP A 31 11.32 -10.19 -3.03
N GLY A 32 10.00 -10.01 -3.13
CA GLY A 32 9.09 -9.93 -2.01
C GLY A 32 9.11 -8.61 -1.26
N ASN A 33 9.90 -7.64 -1.71
CA ASN A 33 9.90 -6.29 -1.13
C ASN A 33 8.60 -5.54 -1.46
N TRP A 34 8.29 -4.52 -0.67
CA TRP A 34 7.25 -3.58 -1.05
C TRP A 34 7.56 -2.96 -2.41
N ILE A 35 6.52 -2.72 -3.18
CA ILE A 35 6.64 -1.89 -4.38
C ILE A 35 6.63 -0.41 -3.98
N GLU A 36 7.40 0.41 -4.68
CA GLU A 36 7.59 1.81 -4.33
C GLU A 36 6.28 2.59 -4.13
N PRO A 37 5.22 2.45 -4.96
CA PRO A 37 3.97 3.17 -4.72
C PRO A 37 3.30 2.88 -3.38
N ALA A 38 3.53 1.71 -2.77
CA ALA A 38 3.03 1.41 -1.43
C ALA A 38 3.74 2.26 -0.36
N TRP A 39 5.05 2.50 -0.53
CA TRP A 39 5.83 3.40 0.33
C TRP A 39 5.35 4.84 0.23
N GLU A 40 5.08 5.30 -0.99
CA GLU A 40 4.52 6.63 -1.22
C GLU A 40 3.13 6.78 -0.61
N TYR A 41 2.25 5.81 -0.85
CA TYR A 41 0.90 5.80 -0.29
C TYR A 41 0.89 5.81 1.24
N MET A 42 1.75 4.99 1.86
CA MET A 42 1.92 4.96 3.31
C MET A 42 2.21 6.36 3.87
N HIS A 43 3.15 7.11 3.27
CA HIS A 43 3.56 8.43 3.76
C HIS A 43 2.49 9.51 3.57
N GLY A 44 1.61 9.36 2.59
CA GLY A 44 0.44 10.22 2.39
C GLY A 44 -0.76 9.84 3.26
N HIS A 45 -0.78 8.63 3.82
CA HIS A 45 -1.96 8.10 4.49
C HIS A 45 -2.25 8.78 5.83
N PRO A 46 -3.52 9.19 6.11
CA PRO A 46 -3.87 9.93 7.32
C PRO A 46 -3.68 9.13 8.62
N TYR A 47 -3.64 7.81 8.56
CA TYR A 47 -3.44 6.93 9.72
C TYR A 47 -1.98 6.62 10.02
N LEU A 48 -1.04 7.15 9.25
CA LEU A 48 0.37 6.99 9.55
C LEU A 48 0.74 7.69 10.86
N ASP A 49 1.28 6.95 11.81
CA ASP A 49 1.95 7.54 12.98
C ASP A 49 3.29 8.17 12.57
N SER A 50 3.22 9.38 12.04
CA SER A 50 4.40 10.12 11.59
C SER A 50 5.37 10.47 12.74
N THR A 51 4.92 10.42 13.99
CA THR A 51 5.76 10.72 15.17
C THR A 51 6.75 9.59 15.47
N SER A 52 6.48 8.39 14.99
CA SER A 52 7.31 7.19 15.16
C SER A 52 8.22 6.87 13.98
N LEU A 53 8.20 7.65 12.89
CA LEU A 53 9.03 7.40 11.70
C LEU A 53 10.52 7.18 12.03
N ARG A 54 11.06 7.95 12.99
CA ARG A 54 12.46 7.78 13.45
C ARG A 54 12.78 6.39 14.02
N LYS A 55 11.77 5.53 14.28
CA LYS A 55 11.98 4.17 14.77
C LYS A 55 12.22 3.16 13.65
N ILE A 56 11.97 3.53 12.41
CA ILE A 56 12.31 2.75 11.23
C ILE A 56 13.82 2.52 11.22
N GLY A 57 14.24 1.27 11.01
CA GLY A 57 15.64 0.86 10.92
C GLY A 57 16.12 0.91 9.48
N VAL A 58 17.31 1.50 9.27
CA VAL A 58 17.95 1.61 7.95
C VAL A 58 19.34 1.04 8.03
N TRP A 59 19.63 0.01 7.24
CA TRP A 59 20.96 -0.59 7.11
C TRP A 59 21.63 -0.04 5.87
N GLU A 60 22.87 0.39 6.05
CA GLU A 60 23.69 0.96 4.97
C GLU A 60 25.03 0.28 4.87
N GLU A 61 25.48 0.06 3.65
CA GLU A 61 26.86 -0.29 3.32
C GLU A 61 27.39 0.69 2.28
N ASN A 62 28.55 1.30 2.55
CA ASN A 62 29.22 2.29 1.67
C ASN A 62 28.30 3.48 1.28
N GLY A 63 27.37 3.88 2.15
CA GLY A 63 26.43 4.95 1.87
C GLY A 63 25.18 4.56 1.07
N GLU A 64 25.07 3.30 0.65
CA GLU A 64 23.87 2.76 -0.02
C GLU A 64 22.99 2.03 0.99
N ILE A 65 21.66 2.21 0.88
CA ILE A 65 20.68 1.45 1.67
C ILE A 65 20.65 0.03 1.15
N VAL A 66 20.75 -0.95 2.05
CA VAL A 66 20.75 -2.39 1.73
C VAL A 66 19.61 -3.15 2.39
N ALA A 67 19.03 -2.59 3.47
CA ALA A 67 17.84 -3.13 4.13
C ALA A 67 17.11 -2.05 4.92
N VAL A 68 15.79 -2.26 5.12
CA VAL A 68 14.89 -1.39 5.88
C VAL A 68 13.93 -2.25 6.68
N SER A 69 13.70 -1.90 7.95
CA SER A 69 12.64 -2.47 8.78
C SER A 69 11.69 -1.36 9.19
N HIS A 70 10.44 -1.43 8.75
CA HIS A 70 9.47 -0.34 8.90
C HIS A 70 8.08 -0.87 9.31
N TYR A 71 7.16 0.03 9.62
CA TYR A 71 5.74 -0.23 9.81
C TYR A 71 4.95 0.47 8.69
N GLU A 72 3.67 0.16 8.53
CA GLU A 72 2.80 0.81 7.55
C GLU A 72 1.99 1.95 8.15
N SER A 73 1.24 1.67 9.20
CA SER A 73 0.33 2.67 9.80
C SER A 73 0.78 3.10 11.18
N GLN A 74 1.08 2.15 12.05
CA GLN A 74 1.39 2.40 13.46
C GLN A 74 2.33 1.34 14.01
N LEU A 75 2.88 1.60 15.18
CA LEU A 75 3.69 0.60 15.89
C LEU A 75 2.87 -0.64 16.21
N GLY A 76 3.53 -1.79 16.20
CA GLY A 76 2.93 -3.12 16.32
C GLY A 76 2.97 -3.91 15.02
N GLU A 77 3.44 -3.28 13.94
CA GLU A 77 3.65 -3.89 12.63
C GLU A 77 5.12 -3.80 12.23
N ALA A 78 5.62 -4.80 11.51
CA ALA A 78 6.94 -4.75 10.91
C ALA A 78 6.95 -5.40 9.52
N PHE A 79 7.49 -4.65 8.55
CA PHE A 79 7.80 -5.09 7.20
C PHE A 79 9.31 -5.00 7.00
N PHE A 80 9.85 -5.80 6.10
CA PHE A 80 11.28 -6.01 5.95
C PHE A 80 11.67 -5.99 4.48
N GLU A 81 12.34 -4.93 4.08
CA GLU A 81 12.81 -4.72 2.72
C GLU A 81 14.33 -4.91 2.67
N PHE A 82 14.85 -5.71 1.77
CA PHE A 82 16.29 -5.92 1.68
C PHE A 82 16.73 -6.37 0.28
N HIS A 83 17.94 -5.98 -0.08
CA HIS A 83 18.59 -6.51 -1.25
C HIS A 83 18.94 -8.01 -1.04
N PRO A 84 18.72 -8.90 -2.01
CA PRO A 84 18.88 -10.36 -1.84
C PRO A 84 20.25 -10.83 -1.32
N ALA A 85 21.33 -10.08 -1.57
CA ALA A 85 22.65 -10.38 -1.03
C ALA A 85 22.77 -10.19 0.49
N TYR A 86 21.80 -9.49 1.11
CA TYR A 86 21.82 -9.11 2.53
C TYR A 86 20.83 -9.93 3.38
N ARG A 87 20.40 -11.09 2.89
CA ARG A 87 19.50 -12.00 3.63
C ARG A 87 20.00 -12.40 5.02
N HIS A 88 21.31 -12.30 5.26
CA HIS A 88 21.92 -12.55 6.56
C HIS A 88 21.52 -11.52 7.63
N LEU A 89 20.99 -10.34 7.23
CA LEU A 89 20.53 -9.32 8.16
C LEU A 89 19.15 -9.60 8.79
N ARG A 90 18.41 -10.60 8.33
CA ARG A 90 17.03 -10.87 8.76
C ARG A 90 16.87 -10.97 10.28
N ASP A 91 17.81 -11.63 10.95
CA ASP A 91 17.78 -11.79 12.39
C ASP A 91 17.98 -10.44 13.12
N GLU A 92 18.94 -9.63 12.65
CA GLU A 92 19.17 -8.28 13.17
C GLU A 92 18.00 -7.32 12.87
N MET A 93 17.36 -7.44 11.69
CA MET A 93 16.18 -6.69 11.32
C MET A 93 15.00 -7.01 12.23
N LEU A 94 14.82 -8.28 12.56
CA LEU A 94 13.78 -8.74 13.49
C LEU A 94 14.06 -8.24 14.91
N ASP A 95 15.33 -8.28 15.37
CA ASP A 95 15.74 -7.71 16.65
C ASP A 95 15.45 -6.21 16.74
N HIS A 96 15.70 -5.47 15.66
CA HIS A 96 15.36 -4.04 15.59
C HIS A 96 13.85 -3.82 15.69
N ALA A 97 13.05 -4.60 14.95
CA ALA A 97 11.60 -4.48 14.96
C ALA A 97 11.03 -4.77 16.37
N GLU A 98 11.48 -5.83 17.05
CA GLU A 98 11.06 -6.16 18.43
C GLU A 98 11.37 -5.02 19.41
N ARG A 99 12.51 -4.33 19.25
CA ARG A 99 12.93 -3.24 20.15
C ARG A 99 12.25 -1.91 19.85
N HIS A 100 12.00 -1.60 18.59
CA HIS A 100 11.66 -0.24 18.15
C HIS A 100 10.28 -0.13 17.49
N LEU A 101 9.78 -1.19 16.83
CA LEU A 101 8.51 -1.17 16.09
C LEU A 101 7.36 -1.85 16.85
N ALA A 102 7.63 -2.45 18.02
CA ALA A 102 6.59 -3.09 18.82
C ALA A 102 5.52 -2.08 19.26
N GLY A 103 4.25 -2.51 19.16
CA GLY A 103 3.09 -1.82 19.67
C GLY A 103 2.72 -2.24 21.08
N VAL A 104 1.70 -1.58 21.64
CA VAL A 104 1.12 -1.92 22.93
C VAL A 104 -0.36 -2.19 22.76
N SER A 105 -0.84 -3.37 23.14
CA SER A 105 -2.24 -3.73 23.03
C SER A 105 -3.12 -2.84 23.91
N LYS A 106 -4.27 -2.43 23.38
CA LYS A 106 -5.28 -1.66 24.15
C LYS A 106 -5.81 -2.47 25.34
N GLU A 107 -5.92 -3.78 25.16
CA GLU A 107 -6.35 -4.71 26.19
C GLU A 107 -5.13 -5.27 26.93
N GLY A 108 -4.91 -4.84 28.16
CA GLY A 108 -3.88 -5.36 29.06
C GLY A 108 -2.47 -4.78 28.91
N GLY A 109 -2.23 -3.82 28.02
CA GLY A 109 -0.94 -3.12 27.91
C GLY A 109 0.26 -4.00 27.52
N ARG A 110 0.03 -5.19 26.94
CA ARG A 110 1.09 -6.10 26.53
C ARG A 110 1.76 -5.58 25.24
N LYS A 111 3.09 -5.65 25.20
CA LYS A 111 3.83 -5.40 23.97
C LYS A 111 3.60 -6.53 22.97
N TYR A 112 3.46 -6.19 21.71
CA TYR A 112 3.31 -7.16 20.62
C TYR A 112 3.97 -6.66 19.34
N LEU A 113 4.26 -7.59 18.45
CA LEU A 113 4.72 -7.30 17.11
C LEU A 113 4.08 -8.28 16.12
N HIS A 114 3.43 -7.76 15.08
CA HIS A 114 3.07 -8.48 13.87
C HIS A 114 4.21 -8.33 12.87
N ALA A 115 4.87 -9.41 12.51
CA ALA A 115 5.90 -9.46 11.49
C ALA A 115 5.29 -10.01 10.20
N PHE A 116 5.41 -9.26 9.11
CA PHE A 116 4.89 -9.64 7.80
C PHE A 116 6.04 -10.19 6.95
N ILE A 117 5.97 -11.47 6.62
CA ILE A 117 7.03 -12.19 5.93
C ILE A 117 6.49 -12.74 4.61
N ASN A 118 7.17 -12.42 3.51
CA ASN A 118 6.79 -12.92 2.20
C ASN A 118 6.88 -14.46 2.17
N ASP A 119 5.84 -15.12 1.63
CA ASP A 119 5.77 -16.59 1.56
C ASP A 119 6.78 -17.20 0.57
N ASN A 120 7.37 -16.39 -0.32
CA ASN A 120 8.50 -16.77 -1.17
C ASN A 120 9.86 -16.80 -0.44
N ASP A 121 9.89 -16.44 0.86
CA ASP A 121 11.12 -16.46 1.68
C ASP A 121 11.07 -17.53 2.77
N PRO A 122 11.27 -18.83 2.43
CA PRO A 122 11.20 -19.92 3.41
C PRO A 122 12.24 -19.81 4.53
N GLY A 123 13.37 -19.14 4.27
CA GLY A 123 14.40 -18.91 5.28
C GLY A 123 13.93 -17.93 6.36
N PHE A 124 13.27 -16.87 5.98
CA PHE A 124 12.73 -15.91 6.95
C PHE A 124 11.51 -16.48 7.68
N LEU A 125 10.63 -17.20 6.98
CA LEU A 125 9.52 -17.93 7.62
C LEU A 125 10.01 -18.90 8.70
N SER A 126 11.09 -19.64 8.43
CA SER A 126 11.71 -20.54 9.42
C SER A 126 12.31 -19.76 10.60
N LEU A 127 12.95 -18.63 10.33
CA LEU A 127 13.55 -17.79 11.37
C LEU A 127 12.50 -17.25 12.33
N VAL A 128 11.41 -16.63 11.85
CA VAL A 128 10.38 -16.06 12.74
C VAL A 128 9.73 -17.14 13.62
N LYS A 129 9.48 -18.33 13.07
CA LYS A 129 8.97 -19.47 13.85
C LYS A 129 9.97 -19.90 14.93
N SER A 130 11.26 -19.98 14.62
CA SER A 130 12.30 -20.32 15.60
C SER A 130 12.47 -19.28 16.69
N ARG A 131 12.10 -18.02 16.40
CA ARG A 131 12.09 -16.89 17.35
C ARG A 131 10.81 -16.85 18.22
N GLY A 132 9.91 -17.83 18.10
CA GLY A 132 8.70 -17.96 18.89
C GLY A 132 7.53 -17.08 18.43
N TYR A 133 7.50 -16.70 17.17
CA TYR A 133 6.31 -16.10 16.55
C TYR A 133 5.31 -17.18 16.18
N GLU A 134 4.04 -16.89 16.36
CA GLU A 134 2.90 -17.72 15.98
C GLU A 134 2.24 -17.17 14.71
N GLU A 135 1.76 -18.06 13.84
CA GLU A 135 1.04 -17.64 12.63
C GLU A 135 -0.29 -16.98 12.98
N ASP A 136 -0.59 -15.86 12.34
CA ASP A 136 -1.88 -15.17 12.38
C ASP A 136 -2.45 -15.04 10.96
N PRO A 137 -3.10 -16.10 10.43
CA PRO A 137 -3.57 -16.11 9.05
C PRO A 137 -4.64 -15.05 8.74
N GLU A 138 -5.36 -14.53 9.75
CA GLU A 138 -6.32 -13.44 9.55
C GLU A 138 -5.64 -12.11 9.22
N GLY A 139 -4.38 -11.97 9.62
CA GLY A 139 -3.55 -10.83 9.31
C GLY A 139 -2.80 -10.92 7.97
N ASP A 140 -2.86 -12.06 7.27
CA ASP A 140 -2.15 -12.24 5.99
C ASP A 140 -2.56 -11.17 4.96
N ARG A 141 -1.57 -10.65 4.22
CA ARG A 141 -1.77 -9.60 3.21
C ARG A 141 -1.39 -10.12 1.83
N PRO A 142 -2.39 -10.43 0.97
CA PRO A 142 -2.13 -10.91 -0.38
C PRO A 142 -1.68 -9.79 -1.30
N MET A 143 -0.73 -10.07 -2.18
CA MET A 143 -0.46 -9.24 -3.35
C MET A 143 -1.02 -9.92 -4.59
N CYS A 144 -1.82 -9.18 -5.35
CA CYS A 144 -2.41 -9.66 -6.59
C CYS A 144 -1.91 -8.86 -7.78
N ARG A 145 -1.77 -9.52 -8.93
CA ARG A 145 -1.29 -8.95 -10.19
C ARG A 145 -2.31 -9.15 -11.30
N PHE A 146 -2.48 -8.13 -12.13
CA PHE A 146 -3.22 -8.17 -13.39
C PHE A 146 -2.27 -7.86 -14.53
N ASP A 147 -2.07 -8.83 -15.45
CA ASP A 147 -1.35 -8.60 -16.69
C ASP A 147 -2.29 -7.87 -17.65
N ILE A 148 -1.92 -6.67 -18.06
CA ILE A 148 -2.79 -5.81 -18.89
C ILE A 148 -2.91 -6.44 -20.28
N PRO A 149 -4.11 -6.89 -20.69
CA PRO A 149 -4.27 -7.54 -21.99
C PRO A 149 -4.40 -6.53 -23.12
N GLU A 150 -4.12 -7.00 -24.33
CA GLU A 150 -4.46 -6.30 -25.56
C GLU A 150 -5.38 -7.20 -26.41
N PRO A 151 -6.59 -6.76 -26.75
CA PRO A 151 -7.17 -5.45 -26.43
C PRO A 151 -7.53 -5.28 -24.96
N PHE A 152 -7.48 -4.02 -24.48
CA PHE A 152 -7.86 -3.68 -23.11
C PHE A 152 -9.35 -3.99 -22.86
N PRO A 153 -9.75 -4.45 -21.66
CA PRO A 153 -11.14 -4.79 -21.36
C PRO A 153 -12.08 -3.58 -21.51
N ALA A 154 -13.27 -3.81 -22.06
CA ALA A 154 -14.28 -2.77 -22.18
C ALA A 154 -14.72 -2.27 -20.78
N ILE A 155 -14.80 -0.96 -20.63
CA ILE A 155 -15.28 -0.28 -19.42
C ILE A 155 -16.73 0.13 -19.68
N THR A 156 -17.65 -0.36 -18.82
CA THR A 156 -19.09 -0.07 -18.93
C THR A 156 -19.59 0.57 -17.65
N LEU A 157 -20.46 1.55 -17.80
CA LEU A 157 -21.19 2.20 -16.71
C LEU A 157 -22.68 2.14 -16.95
N PRO A 158 -23.52 2.13 -15.89
CA PRO A 158 -24.94 2.36 -16.03
C PRO A 158 -25.23 3.74 -16.60
N GLU A 159 -26.41 3.91 -17.19
CA GLU A 159 -26.87 5.20 -17.74
C GLU A 159 -26.83 6.32 -16.68
N GLY A 160 -26.35 7.50 -17.08
CA GLY A 160 -26.22 8.68 -16.24
C GLY A 160 -24.96 8.75 -15.37
N PHE A 161 -24.23 7.62 -15.19
CA PHE A 161 -22.94 7.64 -14.48
C PHE A 161 -21.81 7.99 -15.45
N ARG A 162 -20.77 8.66 -14.94
CA ARG A 162 -19.60 9.02 -15.73
C ARG A 162 -18.29 8.82 -14.96
N LEU A 163 -17.24 8.48 -15.66
CA LEU A 163 -15.88 8.52 -15.14
C LEU A 163 -15.36 9.96 -15.22
N THR A 164 -14.61 10.34 -14.21
CA THR A 164 -13.81 11.57 -14.14
C THR A 164 -12.53 11.31 -13.38
N SER A 165 -11.60 12.26 -13.40
CA SER A 165 -10.38 12.22 -12.59
C SER A 165 -10.22 13.49 -11.78
N LEU A 166 -9.36 13.46 -10.75
CA LEU A 166 -9.07 14.66 -9.97
C LEU A 166 -8.32 15.74 -10.77
N ALA A 167 -7.81 15.43 -11.96
CA ALA A 167 -7.30 16.43 -12.89
C ALA A 167 -8.42 17.16 -13.64
N GLU A 168 -9.54 16.50 -13.89
CA GLU A 168 -10.71 17.04 -14.61
C GLU A 168 -11.69 17.69 -13.63
N GLU A 169 -11.95 17.06 -12.50
CA GLU A 169 -12.88 17.55 -11.47
C GLU A 169 -12.30 17.25 -10.08
N CYS A 170 -11.69 18.26 -9.46
CA CYS A 170 -11.09 18.16 -8.14
C CYS A 170 -12.04 18.69 -7.06
N ASP A 171 -12.71 17.79 -6.37
CA ASP A 171 -13.59 18.10 -5.24
C ASP A 171 -13.25 17.20 -4.05
N TRP A 172 -12.52 17.76 -3.08
CA TRP A 172 -12.05 17.00 -1.91
C TRP A 172 -13.17 16.58 -0.98
N ALA A 173 -14.27 17.32 -0.92
CA ALA A 173 -15.43 16.94 -0.12
C ALA A 173 -16.11 15.70 -0.70
N LYS A 174 -16.28 15.63 -2.03
CA LYS A 174 -16.82 14.46 -2.70
C LYS A 174 -15.87 13.25 -2.59
N VAL A 175 -14.56 13.46 -2.73
CA VAL A 175 -13.55 12.38 -2.54
C VAL A 175 -13.61 11.85 -1.12
N HIS A 176 -13.63 12.75 -0.12
CA HIS A 176 -13.69 12.37 1.29
C HIS A 176 -14.97 11.59 1.58
N HIS A 177 -16.12 12.08 1.13
CA HIS A 177 -17.40 11.40 1.26
C HIS A 177 -17.37 9.98 0.66
N ALA A 178 -16.89 9.84 -0.59
CA ALA A 178 -16.84 8.55 -1.27
C ALA A 178 -15.95 7.54 -0.55
N LEU A 179 -14.79 7.97 -0.04
CA LEU A 179 -13.87 7.10 0.70
C LEU A 179 -14.41 6.78 2.10
N TRP A 180 -14.90 7.76 2.85
CA TRP A 180 -15.47 7.55 4.18
C TRP A 180 -16.63 6.55 4.15
N ARG A 181 -17.60 6.80 3.27
CA ARG A 181 -18.76 5.92 3.10
C ARG A 181 -18.36 4.57 2.53
N GLY A 182 -17.45 4.55 1.55
CA GLY A 182 -17.02 3.35 0.86
C GLY A 182 -16.20 2.40 1.73
N PHE A 183 -15.53 2.91 2.76
CA PHE A 183 -14.85 2.11 3.78
C PHE A 183 -15.69 1.83 5.03
N ASP A 184 -17.00 2.11 4.98
CA ASP A 184 -17.96 1.82 6.05
C ASP A 184 -17.63 2.52 7.39
N HIS A 185 -17.02 3.73 7.36
CA HIS A 185 -16.72 4.52 8.56
C HIS A 185 -17.95 5.17 9.20
N GLY A 186 -19.14 4.95 8.67
CA GLY A 186 -20.40 5.45 9.18
C GLY A 186 -21.12 6.41 8.22
N GLU A 187 -22.33 6.84 8.61
CA GLU A 187 -23.17 7.73 7.80
C GLU A 187 -22.80 9.19 7.98
N ASP A 188 -22.42 9.56 9.19
CA ASP A 188 -22.01 10.92 9.52
C ASP A 188 -20.58 11.17 9.05
N VAL A 189 -20.46 11.82 7.90
CA VAL A 189 -19.16 12.11 7.28
C VAL A 189 -18.64 13.44 7.86
N PRO A 190 -17.51 13.44 8.59
CA PRO A 190 -16.93 14.70 9.07
C PRO A 190 -16.41 15.52 7.89
N MET A 191 -16.84 16.78 7.79
CA MET A 191 -16.53 17.66 6.65
C MET A 191 -15.78 18.93 7.11
N ASP A 192 -15.09 18.85 8.24
CA ASP A 192 -14.26 19.97 8.69
C ASP A 192 -12.98 20.10 7.86
N GLU A 193 -12.33 21.25 7.95
CA GLU A 193 -11.17 21.57 7.13
C GLU A 193 -9.98 20.65 7.42
N ALA A 194 -9.82 20.14 8.64
CA ALA A 194 -8.73 19.24 9.01
C ALA A 194 -8.87 17.88 8.32
N GLU A 195 -10.09 17.34 8.25
CA GLU A 195 -10.39 16.09 7.55
C GLU A 195 -10.17 16.23 6.04
N LEU A 196 -10.66 17.32 5.44
CA LEU A 196 -10.48 17.58 4.01
C LEU A 196 -9.00 17.81 3.66
N GLU A 197 -8.26 18.54 4.50
CA GLU A 197 -6.82 18.71 4.32
C GLU A 197 -6.05 17.41 4.47
N SER A 198 -6.43 16.56 5.42
CA SER A 198 -5.87 15.21 5.59
C SER A 198 -6.11 14.37 4.33
N ARG A 199 -7.33 14.46 3.76
CA ARG A 199 -7.66 13.77 2.50
C ARG A 199 -6.87 14.32 1.32
N ARG A 200 -6.67 15.62 1.24
CA ARG A 200 -5.85 16.25 0.20
C ARG A 200 -4.41 15.75 0.25
N ARG A 201 -3.80 15.75 1.44
CA ARG A 201 -2.40 15.28 1.64
C ARG A 201 -2.19 13.84 1.21
N MET A 202 -3.19 12.99 1.36
CA MET A 202 -3.13 11.59 0.93
C MET A 202 -2.83 11.45 -0.58
N PHE A 203 -3.20 12.45 -1.38
CA PHE A 203 -3.05 12.44 -2.84
C PHE A 203 -2.14 13.55 -3.39
N ASP A 204 -1.47 14.29 -2.50
CA ASP A 204 -0.48 15.32 -2.86
C ASP A 204 0.96 14.84 -2.51
N THR A 205 1.24 13.55 -2.70
CA THR A 205 2.55 12.95 -2.53
C THR A 205 3.47 13.28 -3.71
N PRO A 206 4.80 13.13 -3.58
CA PRO A 206 5.75 13.63 -4.60
C PRO A 206 5.57 13.12 -6.01
N LYS A 207 5.05 11.88 -6.18
CA LYS A 207 4.79 11.26 -7.50
C LYS A 207 3.29 11.15 -7.82
N ALA A 208 2.43 11.71 -6.95
CA ALA A 208 1.00 11.64 -7.16
C ALA A 208 0.59 12.34 -8.46
N ARG A 209 -0.27 11.67 -9.21
CA ARG A 209 -0.85 12.15 -10.46
C ARG A 209 -2.36 12.21 -10.30
N ARG A 210 -2.91 13.42 -10.39
CA ARG A 210 -4.36 13.63 -10.24
C ARG A 210 -5.18 13.02 -11.39
N ASP A 211 -4.59 12.91 -12.58
CA ASP A 211 -5.20 12.23 -13.74
C ASP A 211 -5.33 10.70 -13.55
N LEU A 212 -4.59 10.11 -12.59
CA LEU A 212 -4.69 8.71 -12.20
C LEU A 212 -5.57 8.48 -10.96
N LYS A 213 -6.18 9.52 -10.41
CA LYS A 213 -7.14 9.42 -9.30
C LYS A 213 -8.54 9.51 -9.86
N ILE A 214 -9.17 8.34 -10.04
CA ILE A 214 -10.41 8.18 -10.80
C ILE A 214 -11.61 8.18 -9.87
N ALA A 215 -12.61 8.97 -10.20
CA ALA A 215 -13.91 8.95 -9.55
C ALA A 215 -15.01 8.52 -10.54
N VAL A 216 -16.05 7.92 -10.02
CA VAL A 216 -17.32 7.75 -10.73
C VAL A 216 -18.33 8.73 -10.15
N ALA A 217 -18.79 9.65 -10.98
CA ALA A 217 -19.85 10.58 -10.63
C ALA A 217 -21.23 9.99 -10.98
N ALA A 218 -22.17 10.09 -10.05
CA ALA A 218 -23.57 9.74 -10.23
C ALA A 218 -24.30 10.86 -11.00
N PRO A 219 -25.58 10.66 -11.42
CA PRO A 219 -26.37 11.66 -12.15
C PRO A 219 -26.55 12.99 -11.43
N ASP A 220 -26.52 12.99 -10.09
CA ASP A 220 -26.57 14.19 -9.25
C ASP A 220 -25.22 14.92 -9.11
N GLY A 221 -24.15 14.30 -9.62
CA GLY A 221 -22.81 14.84 -9.60
C GLY A 221 -21.96 14.41 -8.40
N ASP A 222 -22.50 13.63 -7.45
CA ASP A 222 -21.72 13.12 -6.33
C ASP A 222 -20.78 12.01 -6.73
N PHE A 223 -19.60 11.92 -6.07
CA PHE A 223 -18.68 10.81 -6.28
C PHE A 223 -19.13 9.59 -5.47
N VAL A 224 -19.42 8.51 -6.18
CA VAL A 224 -20.00 7.29 -5.57
C VAL A 224 -19.07 6.09 -5.64
N ALA A 225 -18.00 6.16 -6.42
CA ALA A 225 -16.87 5.26 -6.38
C ALA A 225 -15.58 6.03 -6.64
N PHE A 226 -14.49 5.55 -6.07
CA PHE A 226 -13.17 6.13 -6.21
C PHE A 226 -12.11 5.04 -6.35
N CYS A 227 -11.11 5.30 -7.18
CA CYS A 227 -9.91 4.48 -7.34
C CYS A 227 -8.68 5.38 -7.40
N GLY A 228 -7.81 5.27 -6.41
CA GLY A 228 -6.45 5.79 -6.51
C GLY A 228 -5.61 4.82 -7.33
N THR A 229 -4.80 5.37 -8.24
CA THR A 229 -3.86 4.58 -9.02
C THR A 229 -2.53 5.31 -9.06
N PHE A 230 -1.44 4.57 -8.95
CA PHE A 230 -0.08 5.06 -9.08
C PHE A 230 0.57 4.40 -10.29
N TYR A 231 1.49 5.08 -10.95
CA TYR A 231 2.27 4.54 -12.05
C TYR A 231 3.75 4.58 -11.72
N GLU A 232 4.41 3.43 -11.71
CA GLU A 232 5.85 3.32 -11.53
C GLU A 232 6.51 3.07 -12.90
N PRO A 233 7.26 4.07 -13.43
CA PRO A 233 7.75 4.03 -14.81
C PRO A 233 8.93 3.08 -15.04
N ALA A 234 9.80 2.84 -14.04
CA ALA A 234 10.95 1.96 -14.19
C ALA A 234 10.53 0.49 -14.26
N GLY A 235 9.59 0.07 -13.41
CA GLY A 235 9.00 -1.27 -13.43
C GLY A 235 7.84 -1.42 -14.41
N LYS A 236 7.35 -0.32 -15.00
CA LYS A 236 6.22 -0.28 -15.94
C LYS A 236 4.96 -0.93 -15.40
N PHE A 237 4.60 -0.60 -14.17
CA PHE A 237 3.40 -1.13 -13.54
C PHE A 237 2.51 -0.04 -12.94
N ALA A 238 1.22 -0.38 -12.81
CA ALA A 238 0.27 0.38 -12.02
C ALA A 238 0.15 -0.23 -10.61
N TYR A 239 -0.12 0.59 -9.60
CA TYR A 239 -0.52 0.15 -8.28
C TYR A 239 -1.87 0.77 -7.93
N VAL A 240 -2.81 -0.06 -7.49
CA VAL A 240 -4.22 0.31 -7.28
C VAL A 240 -4.48 0.43 -5.79
N GLU A 241 -4.58 1.68 -5.30
CA GLU A 241 -4.93 2.01 -3.91
C GLU A 241 -5.24 3.52 -3.74
N PRO A 242 -6.27 3.90 -2.96
CA PRO A 242 -7.33 3.06 -2.41
C PRO A 242 -8.46 2.83 -3.42
N VAL A 243 -9.33 1.84 -3.15
CA VAL A 243 -10.57 1.62 -3.92
C VAL A 243 -11.76 1.58 -2.99
N ALA A 244 -12.76 2.40 -3.26
CA ALA A 244 -13.97 2.47 -2.46
C ALA A 244 -15.21 2.62 -3.34
N THR A 245 -16.35 2.10 -2.87
CA THR A 245 -17.67 2.34 -3.46
C THR A 245 -18.68 2.56 -2.35
N VAL A 246 -19.39 3.66 -2.40
CA VAL A 246 -20.47 4.02 -1.45
C VAL A 246 -21.49 2.88 -1.38
N PRO A 247 -21.90 2.42 -0.19
CA PRO A 247 -22.73 1.23 -0.02
C PRO A 247 -23.95 1.15 -0.91
N ALA A 248 -24.71 2.26 -1.04
CA ALA A 248 -25.92 2.33 -1.86
C ALA A 248 -25.67 2.08 -3.36
N TYR A 249 -24.43 2.21 -3.82
CA TYR A 249 -24.03 2.06 -5.23
C TYR A 249 -23.16 0.83 -5.49
N ARG A 250 -23.02 -0.06 -4.48
CA ARG A 250 -22.31 -1.33 -4.64
C ARG A 250 -23.06 -2.26 -5.59
N ARG A 251 -22.36 -3.20 -6.22
CA ARG A 251 -22.87 -4.21 -7.16
C ARG A 251 -23.38 -3.66 -8.51
N MET A 252 -23.16 -2.36 -8.79
CA MET A 252 -23.48 -1.73 -10.07
C MET A 252 -22.30 -1.71 -11.06
N GLY A 253 -21.13 -2.26 -10.69
CA GLY A 253 -19.93 -2.27 -11.53
C GLY A 253 -19.08 -1.00 -11.46
N LEU A 254 -19.46 0.00 -10.65
CA LEU A 254 -18.81 1.32 -10.62
C LEU A 254 -17.36 1.25 -10.13
N GLY A 255 -17.09 0.51 -9.05
CA GLY A 255 -15.72 0.30 -8.56
C GLY A 255 -14.84 -0.42 -9.59
N LYS A 256 -15.39 -1.43 -10.29
CA LYS A 256 -14.69 -2.10 -11.39
C LYS A 256 -14.34 -1.11 -12.52
N ALA A 257 -15.28 -0.25 -12.90
CA ALA A 257 -15.07 0.74 -13.94
C ALA A 257 -13.96 1.74 -13.54
N ALA A 258 -13.97 2.23 -12.30
CA ALA A 258 -12.92 3.13 -11.79
C ALA A 258 -11.53 2.47 -11.78
N VAL A 259 -11.42 1.22 -11.32
CA VAL A 259 -10.15 0.46 -11.33
C VAL A 259 -9.64 0.26 -12.75
N LEU A 260 -10.50 -0.19 -13.66
CA LEU A 260 -10.11 -0.40 -15.06
C LEU A 260 -9.69 0.89 -15.73
N GLU A 261 -10.37 2.02 -15.48
CA GLU A 261 -9.98 3.32 -16.05
C GLU A 261 -8.62 3.77 -15.54
N GLY A 262 -8.34 3.64 -14.23
CA GLY A 262 -7.03 3.94 -13.67
C GLY A 262 -5.92 3.11 -14.31
N ILE A 263 -6.14 1.79 -14.46
CA ILE A 263 -5.19 0.89 -15.11
C ILE A 263 -5.02 1.24 -16.60
N ARG A 264 -6.11 1.56 -17.32
CA ARG A 264 -6.06 1.96 -18.72
C ARG A 264 -5.20 3.20 -18.92
N ARG A 265 -5.36 4.22 -18.07
CA ARG A 265 -4.52 5.45 -18.12
C ARG A 265 -3.05 5.12 -17.80
N CYS A 266 -2.78 4.20 -16.88
CA CYS A 266 -1.41 3.73 -16.64
C CYS A 266 -0.84 2.94 -17.85
N ALA A 267 -1.66 2.14 -18.53
CA ALA A 267 -1.25 1.44 -19.75
C ALA A 267 -0.87 2.42 -20.88
N GLU A 268 -1.59 3.51 -21.03
CA GLU A 268 -1.23 4.60 -21.98
C GLU A 268 0.10 5.27 -21.63
N LEU A 269 0.53 5.24 -20.35
CA LEU A 269 1.84 5.69 -19.90
C LEU A 269 2.93 4.63 -20.06
N GLY A 270 2.55 3.39 -20.41
CA GLY A 270 3.48 2.29 -20.66
C GLY A 270 3.44 1.17 -19.61
N ALA A 271 2.48 1.16 -18.69
CA ALA A 271 2.30 0.03 -17.79
C ALA A 271 1.89 -1.23 -18.55
N SER A 272 2.51 -2.35 -18.24
CA SER A 272 2.21 -3.68 -18.79
C SER A 272 1.45 -4.58 -17.81
N LEU A 273 1.42 -4.19 -16.53
CA LEU A 273 0.74 -4.92 -15.46
C LEU A 273 0.28 -3.97 -14.36
N ALA A 274 -0.61 -4.46 -13.49
CA ALA A 274 -1.09 -3.73 -12.32
C ALA A 274 -1.02 -4.61 -11.08
N TYR A 275 -0.76 -3.99 -9.92
CA TYR A 275 -0.78 -4.64 -8.60
C TYR A 275 -1.88 -4.07 -7.72
N VAL A 276 -2.35 -4.90 -6.79
CA VAL A 276 -3.23 -4.51 -5.68
C VAL A 276 -2.90 -5.37 -4.46
N GLY A 277 -2.82 -4.74 -3.29
CA GLY A 277 -2.56 -5.41 -2.01
C GLY A 277 -3.79 -6.10 -1.42
N ASN A 278 -4.64 -6.72 -2.25
CA ASN A 278 -5.89 -7.33 -1.81
C ASN A 278 -6.41 -8.36 -2.83
N ASP A 279 -7.19 -9.37 -2.37
CA ASP A 279 -7.80 -10.40 -3.21
C ASP A 279 -9.35 -10.40 -3.19
N LEU A 280 -9.96 -9.27 -2.86
CA LEU A 280 -11.42 -9.14 -2.86
C LEU A 280 -12.06 -9.56 -4.20
N PRO A 281 -13.31 -10.04 -4.18
CA PRO A 281 -14.00 -10.54 -5.39
C PRO A 281 -13.99 -9.58 -6.58
N ILE A 282 -13.97 -8.27 -6.34
CA ILE A 282 -13.88 -7.26 -7.40
C ILE A 282 -12.61 -7.43 -8.23
N TYR A 283 -11.46 -7.67 -7.58
CA TYR A 283 -10.18 -7.84 -8.27
C TYR A 283 -10.12 -9.15 -9.04
N GLN A 284 -10.70 -10.23 -8.49
CA GLN A 284 -10.80 -11.52 -9.17
C GLN A 284 -11.65 -11.41 -10.44
N VAL A 285 -12.79 -10.67 -10.39
CA VAL A 285 -13.66 -10.42 -11.55
C VAL A 285 -12.97 -9.55 -12.62
N ILE A 286 -12.06 -8.66 -12.24
CA ILE A 286 -11.22 -7.90 -13.18
C ILE A 286 -10.19 -8.81 -13.85
N GLY A 287 -9.70 -9.83 -13.14
CA GLY A 287 -8.71 -10.79 -13.63
C GLY A 287 -7.38 -10.74 -12.88
N PHE A 288 -7.33 -10.05 -11.74
CA PHE A 288 -6.17 -10.11 -10.85
C PHE A 288 -5.97 -11.54 -10.32
N LYS A 289 -4.71 -11.95 -10.23
CA LYS A 289 -4.30 -13.25 -9.69
C LYS A 289 -3.30 -13.03 -8.56
N ARG A 290 -3.48 -13.76 -7.48
CA ARG A 290 -2.56 -13.76 -6.34
C ARG A 290 -1.16 -14.19 -6.77
N VAL A 291 -0.13 -13.45 -6.38
CA VAL A 291 1.27 -13.71 -6.69
C VAL A 291 2.09 -14.11 -5.47
N TYR A 292 1.79 -13.55 -4.29
CA TYR A 292 2.36 -13.96 -3.01
C TYR A 292 1.49 -13.47 -1.86
N ASP A 293 1.79 -13.95 -0.66
CA ASP A 293 1.28 -13.45 0.60
C ASP A 293 2.42 -12.87 1.46
N SER A 294 2.19 -11.71 2.05
CA SER A 294 2.91 -11.33 3.25
C SER A 294 2.22 -12.02 4.43
N LYS A 295 2.81 -13.13 4.89
CA LYS A 295 2.30 -13.93 6.01
C LYS A 295 2.46 -13.17 7.30
N CYS A 296 1.38 -13.07 8.06
CA CYS A 296 1.38 -12.43 9.36
C CYS A 296 1.81 -13.41 10.47
N PHE A 297 2.75 -12.97 11.28
CA PHE A 297 3.21 -13.69 12.46
C PHE A 297 3.17 -12.76 13.65
N VAL A 298 2.59 -13.20 14.77
CA VAL A 298 2.46 -12.41 15.98
C VAL A 298 3.35 -12.96 17.09
N LYS A 299 3.97 -12.04 17.84
CA LYS A 299 4.68 -12.36 19.08
C LYS A 299 4.35 -11.34 20.15
N TYR A 300 4.01 -11.82 21.35
CA TYR A 300 3.90 -10.99 22.53
C TYR A 300 5.27 -10.91 23.21
N LEU A 301 5.75 -9.68 23.37
CA LEU A 301 7.08 -9.42 23.93
C LEU A 301 7.00 -9.24 25.46
N THR A 302 8.03 -9.69 26.14
CA THR A 302 8.17 -9.56 27.61
C THR A 302 8.76 -8.21 28.01
#